data_e6c96abf6315f1422aedcf043f0a6a0f
#
_entry.id   e6c96abf6315f1422aedcf043f0a6a0f
#
_cell.length_a   1.000
_cell.length_b   1.000
_cell.length_c   1.000
_cell.angle_alpha   90.00
_cell.angle_beta   90.00
_cell.angle_gamma   90.00
#
_symmetry.space_group_name_H-M   'P 1'
#
loop_
_entity.id
_entity.type
_entity.pdbx_description
1 polymer ?
#
loop_
_entity_poly.entity_id
_entity_poly.type
_entity_poly.pdbx_seq_one_letter_code
_entity_poly.pdbx_strand_id
1 'polypeptide(L)'
;MKSLLILLSSVLALAALAHASDPQIFPTSAGPVKITPIYHASTLIEAGGKTVYLDPAKPAKLSGLPKADLILITDIHGDHMDPESIKEVSKPGTEILAAPAVVATVTTAKPIANGETKSWQGWTIEAIPAYNLKRGPEAGKLFHDKGRGNGYVITYGGKRFYFSGDTEGIPEMRALKNIDVAFVCMNLPYTMPPDEAADAVKAFHPKIVIPYHYRGSDLAVFQKGLEGTGIEVRLLEWYPK
;
A
#
# COMPACT_ATOMS: atom_id res chain seq x y z
N MET A 1 20.60 -23.42 63.36
CA MET A 1 19.91 -22.32 62.62
C MET A 1 20.27 -22.43 61.13
N LYS A 2 19.38 -22.94 60.36
CA LYS A 2 19.58 -23.08 58.86
C LYS A 2 18.79 -21.98 58.19
N SER A 3 19.50 -21.01 57.59
CA SER A 3 18.87 -19.93 56.82
C SER A 3 18.49 -20.43 55.44
N LEU A 4 17.19 -20.35 55.11
CA LEU A 4 16.61 -20.69 53.82
C LEU A 4 16.66 -19.43 52.96
N LEU A 5 17.51 -19.44 51.94
CA LEU A 5 17.52 -18.40 50.90
C LEU A 5 16.40 -18.69 49.88
N ILE A 6 15.39 -17.84 49.85
CA ILE A 6 14.35 -17.88 48.84
C ILE A 6 14.86 -17.05 47.65
N LEU A 7 15.21 -17.70 46.53
CA LEU A 7 15.44 -17.02 45.26
C LEU A 7 14.07 -16.66 44.63
N LEU A 8 13.75 -15.37 44.61
CA LEU A 8 12.65 -14.84 43.80
C LEU A 8 13.14 -14.75 42.36
N SER A 9 12.71 -15.67 41.49
CA SER A 9 12.87 -15.56 40.05
C SER A 9 11.77 -14.64 39.51
N SER A 10 12.13 -13.41 39.19
CA SER A 10 11.27 -12.48 38.43
C SER A 10 11.19 -12.92 36.98
N VAL A 11 10.07 -13.51 36.61
CA VAL A 11 9.72 -13.78 35.20
C VAL A 11 9.37 -12.43 34.55
N LEU A 12 10.31 -11.88 33.78
CA LEU A 12 10.05 -10.74 32.92
C LEU A 12 9.14 -11.23 31.78
N ALA A 13 7.85 -10.92 31.86
CA ALA A 13 6.95 -11.13 30.76
C ALA A 13 7.32 -10.13 29.62
N LEU A 14 8.03 -10.61 28.61
CA LEU A 14 8.21 -9.88 27.36
C LEU A 14 6.82 -9.77 26.72
N ALA A 15 6.20 -8.61 26.82
CA ALA A 15 5.03 -8.29 25.98
C ALA A 15 5.50 -8.33 24.53
N ALA A 16 5.07 -9.33 23.78
CA ALA A 16 5.24 -9.37 22.34
C ALA A 16 4.47 -8.17 21.77
N LEU A 17 5.17 -7.11 21.42
CA LEU A 17 4.63 -6.06 20.59
C LEU A 17 4.20 -6.74 19.27
N ALA A 18 2.91 -6.64 18.92
CA ALA A 18 2.42 -7.09 17.62
C ALA A 18 3.19 -6.28 16.58
N HIS A 19 4.18 -6.92 15.95
CA HIS A 19 5.02 -6.28 14.95
C HIS A 19 4.23 -6.21 13.64
N ALA A 20 4.13 -5.01 13.07
CA ALA A 20 3.96 -4.87 11.63
C ALA A 20 5.03 -5.74 10.95
N SER A 21 4.75 -6.25 9.75
CA SER A 21 5.73 -7.02 8.98
C SER A 21 7.06 -6.29 8.91
N ASP A 22 8.17 -7.04 8.89
CA ASP A 22 9.49 -6.46 8.72
C ASP A 22 9.54 -5.61 7.44
N PRO A 23 10.16 -4.42 7.54
CA PRO A 23 10.30 -3.54 6.38
C PRO A 23 11.01 -4.23 5.23
N GLN A 24 10.53 -4.02 4.02
CA GLN A 24 11.20 -4.44 2.80
C GLN A 24 12.15 -3.35 2.32
N ILE A 25 13.39 -3.70 2.05
CA ILE A 25 14.43 -2.77 1.62
C ILE A 25 14.79 -3.05 0.16
N PHE A 26 14.70 -2.01 -0.68
CA PHE A 26 15.00 -2.07 -2.10
C PHE A 26 16.15 -1.12 -2.42
N PRO A 27 17.34 -1.62 -2.84
CA PRO A 27 18.45 -0.76 -3.24
C PRO A 27 18.11 0.00 -4.52
N THR A 28 18.44 1.29 -4.58
CA THR A 28 18.30 2.15 -5.76
C THR A 28 19.57 2.95 -5.99
N SER A 29 19.68 3.63 -7.14
CA SER A 29 20.84 4.48 -7.43
C SER A 29 20.96 5.72 -6.53
N ALA A 30 19.86 6.13 -5.87
CA ALA A 30 19.81 7.28 -4.96
C ALA A 30 19.74 6.86 -3.47
N GLY A 31 20.09 5.61 -3.15
CA GLY A 31 19.98 5.04 -1.81
C GLY A 31 18.79 4.10 -1.66
N PRO A 32 18.69 3.39 -0.55
CA PRO A 32 17.63 2.39 -0.33
C PRO A 32 16.25 3.04 -0.17
N VAL A 33 15.23 2.36 -0.71
CA VAL A 33 13.82 2.60 -0.39
C VAL A 33 13.41 1.54 0.62
N LYS A 34 12.91 1.97 1.77
CA LYS A 34 12.35 1.11 2.81
C LYS A 34 10.83 1.21 2.76
N ILE A 35 10.13 0.08 2.60
CA ILE A 35 8.67 0.00 2.54
C ILE A 35 8.19 -0.87 3.69
N THR A 36 7.36 -0.29 4.56
CA THR A 36 6.82 -0.96 5.75
C THR A 36 5.32 -1.13 5.58
N PRO A 37 4.80 -2.36 5.48
CA PRO A 37 3.38 -2.65 5.63
C PRO A 37 2.90 -2.20 7.01
N ILE A 38 1.79 -1.46 7.09
CA ILE A 38 1.22 -1.09 8.38
C ILE A 38 -0.06 -1.89 8.63
N TYR A 39 -1.04 -1.69 7.78
CA TYR A 39 -2.30 -2.41 7.84
C TYR A 39 -3.09 -2.21 6.54
N HIS A 40 -3.63 -3.28 5.96
CA HIS A 40 -4.54 -3.28 4.80
C HIS A 40 -3.95 -2.54 3.59
N ALA A 41 -4.35 -1.27 3.34
CA ALA A 41 -3.75 -0.41 2.31
C ALA A 41 -2.66 0.52 2.87
N SER A 42 -2.67 0.76 4.20
CA SER A 42 -1.77 1.73 4.83
C SER A 42 -0.32 1.28 4.76
N THR A 43 0.51 2.07 4.11
CA THR A 43 1.92 1.78 3.85
C THR A 43 2.80 2.97 4.20
N LEU A 44 3.96 2.71 4.81
CA LEU A 44 5.00 3.70 5.05
C LEU A 44 6.18 3.45 4.10
N ILE A 45 6.62 4.50 3.41
CA ILE A 45 7.74 4.47 2.48
C ILE A 45 8.77 5.51 2.92
N GLU A 46 10.02 5.09 3.12
CA GLU A 46 11.10 5.96 3.56
C GLU A 46 12.27 5.86 2.57
N ALA A 47 12.72 7.00 2.03
CA ALA A 47 13.93 7.07 1.20
C ALA A 47 14.41 8.53 1.08
N GLY A 48 15.71 8.73 0.96
CA GLY A 48 16.31 10.05 0.77
C GLY A 48 16.00 11.04 1.89
N GLY A 49 15.84 10.56 3.13
CA GLY A 49 15.46 11.38 4.28
C GLY A 49 14.00 11.88 4.24
N LYS A 50 13.16 11.31 3.37
CA LYS A 50 11.74 11.63 3.24
C LYS A 50 10.88 10.48 3.70
N THR A 51 9.71 10.83 4.23
CA THR A 51 8.66 9.93 4.70
C THR A 51 7.41 10.12 3.87
N VAL A 52 6.98 9.05 3.19
CA VAL A 52 5.76 9.04 2.37
C VAL A 52 4.79 8.01 2.95
N TYR A 53 3.54 8.40 3.13
CA TYR A 53 2.46 7.48 3.46
C TYR A 53 1.57 7.25 2.26
N LEU A 54 1.15 6.01 2.08
CA LEU A 54 0.05 5.64 1.23
C LEU A 54 -1.13 5.23 2.12
N ASP A 55 -2.29 5.81 1.89
CA ASP A 55 -3.57 5.48 2.53
C ASP A 55 -3.51 5.35 4.06
N PRO A 56 -3.07 6.38 4.81
CA PRO A 56 -3.08 6.30 6.27
C PRO A 56 -4.54 6.31 6.78
N ALA A 57 -5.04 5.13 7.19
CA ALA A 57 -6.41 4.95 7.62
C ALA A 57 -6.53 3.95 8.78
N LYS A 58 -7.60 4.04 9.56
CA LYS A 58 -7.92 3.06 10.62
C LYS A 58 -8.24 1.69 10.02
N PRO A 59 -7.89 0.60 10.70
CA PRO A 59 -7.33 0.53 12.06
C PRO A 59 -5.79 0.47 12.12
N ALA A 60 -5.08 1.02 11.13
CA ALA A 60 -3.63 1.09 11.15
C ALA A 60 -3.11 1.79 12.43
N LYS A 61 -2.11 1.20 13.08
CA LYS A 61 -1.45 1.76 14.26
C LYS A 61 -0.35 2.72 13.80
N LEU A 62 -0.64 4.01 13.78
CA LEU A 62 0.26 5.05 13.24
C LEU A 62 1.06 5.77 14.34
N SER A 63 0.66 5.61 15.60
CA SER A 63 1.31 6.26 16.75
C SER A 63 2.78 5.82 16.87
N GLY A 64 3.66 6.80 17.07
CA GLY A 64 5.10 6.57 17.19
C GLY A 64 5.84 6.40 15.85
N LEU A 65 5.14 6.34 14.73
CA LEU A 65 5.76 6.33 13.40
C LEU A 65 6.20 7.75 12.99
N PRO A 66 7.18 7.89 12.08
CA PRO A 66 7.66 9.19 11.63
C PRO A 66 6.56 9.99 10.93
N LYS A 67 6.59 11.32 11.06
CA LYS A 67 5.63 12.22 10.41
C LYS A 67 5.88 12.32 8.91
N ALA A 68 4.81 12.42 8.13
CA ALA A 68 4.82 12.47 6.69
C ALA A 68 5.45 13.76 6.14
N ASP A 69 6.24 13.63 5.09
CA ASP A 69 6.56 14.71 4.16
C ASP A 69 5.55 14.74 3.01
N LEU A 70 5.07 13.57 2.58
CA LEU A 70 4.05 13.40 1.56
C LEU A 70 3.04 12.33 1.97
N ILE A 71 1.76 12.55 1.67
CA ILE A 71 0.69 11.55 1.78
C ILE A 71 0.08 11.36 0.39
N LEU A 72 -0.06 10.12 -0.04
CA LEU A 72 -0.78 9.71 -1.24
C LEU A 72 -2.05 9.00 -0.82
N ILE A 73 -3.20 9.39 -1.40
CA ILE A 73 -4.49 8.76 -1.11
C ILE A 73 -5.06 8.20 -2.41
N THR A 74 -5.38 6.91 -2.39
CA THR A 74 -5.82 6.17 -3.58
C THR A 74 -7.32 6.28 -3.82
N ASP A 75 -8.16 6.24 -2.79
CA ASP A 75 -9.62 6.24 -2.89
C ASP A 75 -10.30 7.02 -1.76
N ILE A 76 -11.61 7.28 -1.92
CA ILE A 76 -12.45 7.99 -0.96
C ILE A 76 -12.98 7.12 0.18
N HIS A 77 -12.85 5.80 0.10
CA HIS A 77 -13.34 4.88 1.12
C HIS A 77 -12.55 5.02 2.43
N GLY A 78 -13.21 4.71 3.55
CA GLY A 78 -12.67 4.95 4.89
C GLY A 78 -11.46 4.11 5.28
N ASP A 79 -11.17 3.03 4.55
CA ASP A 79 -9.98 2.19 4.70
C ASP A 79 -8.75 2.69 3.91
N HIS A 80 -8.95 3.75 3.10
CA HIS A 80 -7.89 4.48 2.39
C HIS A 80 -7.75 5.93 2.87
N MET A 81 -8.86 6.53 3.29
CA MET A 81 -8.94 7.94 3.66
C MET A 81 -9.62 8.08 5.03
N ASP A 82 -8.83 8.30 6.08
CA ASP A 82 -9.33 8.64 7.42
C ASP A 82 -8.73 9.98 7.87
N PRO A 83 -9.55 11.04 8.02
CA PRO A 83 -9.05 12.37 8.40
C PRO A 83 -8.24 12.41 9.69
N GLU A 84 -8.60 11.58 10.69
CA GLU A 84 -7.86 11.52 11.96
C GLU A 84 -6.47 10.88 11.76
N SER A 85 -6.39 9.81 10.99
CA SER A 85 -5.13 9.17 10.64
C SER A 85 -4.22 10.07 9.80
N ILE A 86 -4.80 10.78 8.82
CA ILE A 86 -4.09 11.78 8.01
C ILE A 86 -3.51 12.88 8.92
N LYS A 87 -4.31 13.40 9.84
CA LYS A 87 -3.87 14.40 10.82
C LYS A 87 -2.80 13.85 11.75
N GLU A 88 -2.95 12.60 12.22
CA GLU A 88 -1.98 11.96 13.11
C GLU A 88 -0.60 11.86 12.47
N VAL A 89 -0.48 11.49 11.19
CA VAL A 89 0.83 11.37 10.52
C VAL A 89 1.35 12.69 9.97
N SER A 90 0.52 13.73 9.89
CA SER A 90 0.92 15.04 9.33
C SER A 90 1.83 15.85 10.28
N LYS A 91 2.62 16.74 9.70
CA LYS A 91 3.40 17.81 10.33
C LYS A 91 3.27 19.09 9.52
N PRO A 92 3.69 20.26 10.02
CA PRO A 92 3.78 21.46 9.20
C PRO A 92 4.61 21.21 7.93
N GLY A 93 4.03 21.52 6.76
CA GLY A 93 4.68 21.31 5.46
C GLY A 93 4.42 19.94 4.82
N THR A 94 3.65 19.04 5.45
CA THR A 94 3.19 17.80 4.80
C THR A 94 2.36 18.13 3.55
N GLU A 95 2.75 17.61 2.41
CA GLU A 95 1.95 17.66 1.18
C GLU A 95 1.03 16.44 1.09
N ILE A 96 -0.15 16.63 0.48
CA ILE A 96 -1.09 15.55 0.23
C ILE A 96 -1.43 15.58 -1.26
N LEU A 97 -1.25 14.45 -1.96
CA LEU A 97 -1.67 14.27 -3.35
C LEU A 97 -2.76 13.19 -3.37
N ALA A 98 -3.83 13.44 -4.10
CA ALA A 98 -4.95 12.53 -4.15
C ALA A 98 -5.75 12.65 -5.46
N ALA A 99 -6.57 11.64 -5.77
CA ALA A 99 -7.53 11.73 -6.84
C ALA A 99 -8.49 12.93 -6.62
N PRO A 100 -8.99 13.59 -7.69
CA PRO A 100 -9.90 14.73 -7.56
C PRO A 100 -11.11 14.47 -6.66
N ALA A 101 -11.66 13.24 -6.66
CA ALA A 101 -12.79 12.86 -5.80
C ALA A 101 -12.43 12.92 -4.31
N VAL A 102 -11.19 12.61 -3.91
CA VAL A 102 -10.70 12.69 -2.52
C VAL A 102 -10.57 14.14 -2.07
N VAL A 103 -10.14 15.03 -2.97
CA VAL A 103 -9.93 16.46 -2.66
C VAL A 103 -11.22 17.14 -2.20
N ALA A 104 -12.39 16.66 -2.63
CA ALA A 104 -13.67 17.17 -2.16
C ALA A 104 -13.85 16.98 -0.64
N THR A 105 -13.23 15.97 -0.03
CA THR A 105 -13.29 15.69 1.42
C THR A 105 -12.02 16.16 2.13
N VAL A 106 -10.84 15.88 1.57
CA VAL A 106 -9.54 16.30 2.12
C VAL A 106 -9.12 17.59 1.42
N THR A 107 -9.69 18.71 1.84
CA THR A 107 -9.53 20.02 1.17
C THR A 107 -8.09 20.57 1.17
N THR A 108 -7.22 20.01 2.00
CA THR A 108 -5.77 20.33 2.00
C THR A 108 -4.98 19.54 0.97
N ALA A 109 -5.59 18.53 0.35
CA ALA A 109 -4.96 17.74 -0.70
C ALA A 109 -4.89 18.53 -2.02
N LYS A 110 -3.81 18.32 -2.75
CA LYS A 110 -3.66 18.78 -4.13
C LYS A 110 -4.10 17.66 -5.08
N PRO A 111 -4.88 17.95 -6.12
CA PRO A 111 -5.32 16.93 -7.05
C PRO A 111 -4.16 16.41 -7.90
N ILE A 112 -4.21 15.10 -8.18
CA ILE A 112 -3.48 14.44 -9.23
C ILE A 112 -4.45 13.50 -9.94
N ALA A 113 -4.83 13.82 -11.17
CA ALA A 113 -5.81 13.05 -11.93
C ALA A 113 -5.17 11.83 -12.61
N ASN A 114 -6.01 10.85 -12.96
CA ASN A 114 -5.55 9.67 -13.71
C ASN A 114 -4.74 10.08 -14.97
N GLY A 115 -3.55 9.50 -15.13
CA GLY A 115 -2.62 9.79 -16.22
C GLY A 115 -1.69 10.98 -15.98
N GLU A 116 -1.90 11.75 -14.91
CA GLU A 116 -0.97 12.83 -14.54
C GLU A 116 0.28 12.30 -13.86
N THR A 117 1.35 13.06 -14.02
CA THR A 117 2.65 12.83 -13.37
C THR A 117 3.09 14.10 -12.65
N LYS A 118 3.56 13.94 -11.41
CA LYS A 118 4.14 15.03 -10.61
C LYS A 118 5.54 14.68 -10.14
N SER A 119 6.45 15.65 -10.23
CA SER A 119 7.76 15.57 -9.58
C SER A 119 7.65 16.15 -8.17
N TRP A 120 8.21 15.43 -7.19
CA TRP A 120 8.23 15.85 -5.80
C TRP A 120 9.58 15.50 -5.16
N GLN A 121 10.39 16.49 -4.87
CA GLN A 121 11.65 16.37 -4.10
C GLN A 121 12.57 15.18 -4.54
N GLY A 122 12.75 14.99 -5.85
CA GLY A 122 13.55 13.89 -6.41
C GLY A 122 12.78 12.58 -6.65
N TRP A 123 11.48 12.56 -6.31
CA TRP A 123 10.56 11.48 -6.63
C TRP A 123 9.70 11.83 -7.82
N THR A 124 9.23 10.83 -8.54
CA THR A 124 8.18 11.01 -9.56
C THR A 124 6.96 10.19 -9.13
N ILE A 125 5.79 10.80 -9.16
CA ILE A 125 4.51 10.20 -8.78
C ILE A 125 3.61 10.22 -10.02
N GLU A 126 3.29 9.04 -10.57
CA GLU A 126 2.39 8.87 -11.70
C GLU A 126 1.05 8.33 -11.17
N ALA A 127 -0.05 8.98 -11.46
CA ALA A 127 -1.38 8.51 -11.11
C ALA A 127 -1.92 7.57 -12.20
N ILE A 128 -2.12 6.32 -11.85
CA ILE A 128 -2.68 5.28 -12.71
C ILE A 128 -4.17 5.16 -12.39
N PRO A 129 -5.09 5.00 -13.34
CA PRO A 129 -6.49 4.70 -13.03
C PRO A 129 -6.63 3.49 -12.09
N ALA A 130 -7.57 3.57 -11.15
CA ALA A 130 -7.98 2.44 -10.30
C ALA A 130 -9.51 2.39 -10.29
N TYR A 131 -10.09 1.28 -10.78
CA TYR A 131 -11.55 1.13 -10.89
C TYR A 131 -11.98 -0.32 -11.11
N ASN A 132 -13.29 -0.59 -10.93
CA ASN A 132 -13.88 -1.87 -11.26
C ASN A 132 -14.34 -1.94 -12.71
N LEU A 133 -14.23 -3.11 -13.33
CA LEU A 133 -14.76 -3.44 -14.64
C LEU A 133 -16.19 -3.99 -14.55
N LYS A 134 -16.46 -4.78 -13.50
CA LYS A 134 -17.71 -5.57 -13.37
C LYS A 134 -18.25 -5.67 -11.94
N ARG A 135 -17.42 -5.51 -10.91
CA ARG A 135 -17.86 -5.73 -9.52
C ARG A 135 -18.45 -4.48 -8.90
N GLY A 136 -19.61 -4.66 -8.25
CA GLY A 136 -20.34 -3.59 -7.59
C GLY A 136 -21.38 -4.10 -6.62
N PRO A 137 -22.03 -3.21 -5.88
CA PRO A 137 -23.03 -3.57 -4.86
C PRO A 137 -24.32 -4.13 -5.50
N GLU A 138 -24.63 -3.73 -6.73
CA GLU A 138 -25.81 -4.15 -7.48
C GLU A 138 -25.57 -4.01 -8.99
N ALA A 139 -26.46 -4.59 -9.80
CA ALA A 139 -26.35 -4.54 -11.24
C ALA A 139 -26.31 -3.08 -11.76
N GLY A 140 -25.31 -2.77 -12.59
CA GLY A 140 -25.11 -1.45 -13.20
C GLY A 140 -24.42 -0.42 -12.30
N LYS A 141 -24.04 -0.78 -11.04
CA LYS A 141 -23.23 0.06 -10.17
C LYS A 141 -21.90 -0.62 -9.88
N LEU A 142 -20.82 0.14 -9.83
CA LEU A 142 -19.49 -0.37 -9.49
C LEU A 142 -19.11 0.05 -8.06
N PHE A 143 -18.28 -0.76 -7.41
CA PHE A 143 -17.68 -0.34 -6.12
C PHE A 143 -16.75 0.85 -6.32
N HIS A 144 -16.00 0.86 -7.42
CA HIS A 144 -15.05 1.91 -7.76
C HIS A 144 -15.28 2.34 -9.21
N ASP A 145 -15.85 3.53 -9.40
CA ASP A 145 -16.10 4.07 -10.73
C ASP A 145 -14.81 4.55 -11.39
N LYS A 146 -14.73 4.43 -12.72
CA LYS A 146 -13.59 4.95 -13.49
C LYS A 146 -13.43 6.46 -13.30
N GLY A 147 -12.20 6.89 -12.98
CA GLY A 147 -11.86 8.29 -12.73
C GLY A 147 -12.01 8.74 -11.29
N ARG A 148 -12.54 7.89 -10.38
CA ARG A 148 -12.69 8.21 -8.97
C ARG A 148 -11.40 8.03 -8.17
N GLY A 149 -10.73 6.88 -8.34
CA GLY A 149 -9.55 6.49 -7.60
C GLY A 149 -8.27 6.49 -8.42
N ASN A 150 -7.14 6.45 -7.73
CA ASN A 150 -5.80 6.30 -8.29
C ASN A 150 -5.11 5.05 -7.76
N GLY A 151 -4.41 4.32 -8.63
CA GLY A 151 -3.16 3.67 -8.26
C GLY A 151 -2.01 4.65 -8.44
N TYR A 152 -0.83 4.31 -7.92
CA TYR A 152 0.35 5.16 -8.08
C TYR A 152 1.55 4.36 -8.54
N VAL A 153 2.28 4.86 -9.54
CA VAL A 153 3.67 4.44 -9.78
C VAL A 153 4.58 5.50 -9.18
N ILE A 154 5.33 5.08 -8.17
CA ILE A 154 6.30 5.92 -7.46
C ILE A 154 7.69 5.56 -7.96
N THR A 155 8.43 6.54 -8.52
CA THR A 155 9.80 6.33 -8.97
C THR A 155 10.77 7.06 -8.06
N TYR A 156 11.78 6.33 -7.58
CA TYR A 156 12.90 6.88 -6.81
C TYR A 156 14.20 6.15 -7.16
N GLY A 157 15.28 6.90 -7.44
CA GLY A 157 16.58 6.35 -7.77
C GLY A 157 16.54 5.33 -8.93
N GLY A 158 15.67 5.57 -9.92
CA GLY A 158 15.50 4.72 -11.11
C GLY A 158 14.65 3.46 -10.89
N LYS A 159 14.16 3.16 -9.67
CA LYS A 159 13.21 2.06 -9.41
C LYS A 159 11.78 2.54 -9.39
N ARG A 160 10.89 1.72 -9.96
CA ARG A 160 9.47 1.97 -10.12
C ARG A 160 8.66 1.05 -9.21
N PHE A 161 7.92 1.63 -8.28
CA PHE A 161 7.05 0.95 -7.31
C PHE A 161 5.59 1.24 -7.67
N TYR A 162 4.83 0.23 -8.04
CA TYR A 162 3.41 0.35 -8.33
C TYR A 162 2.55 -0.06 -7.14
N PHE A 163 1.62 0.78 -6.75
CA PHE A 163 0.55 0.48 -5.79
C PHE A 163 -0.78 0.56 -6.52
N SER A 164 -1.54 -0.52 -6.55
CA SER A 164 -2.71 -0.62 -7.41
C SER A 164 -3.89 0.28 -7.00
N GLY A 165 -3.99 0.62 -5.71
CA GLY A 165 -5.26 1.10 -5.16
C GLY A 165 -6.34 0.05 -5.31
N ASP A 166 -7.60 0.42 -5.15
CA ASP A 166 -8.74 -0.47 -5.31
C ASP A 166 -9.17 -0.57 -6.78
N THR A 167 -8.84 -1.70 -7.39
CA THR A 167 -9.05 -1.92 -8.81
C THR A 167 -9.31 -3.39 -9.13
N GLU A 168 -9.89 -3.64 -10.28
CA GLU A 168 -9.77 -4.92 -10.99
C GLU A 168 -8.58 -4.88 -11.95
N GLY A 169 -8.32 -5.98 -12.68
CA GLY A 169 -7.24 -6.08 -13.65
C GLY A 169 -7.50 -5.27 -14.93
N ILE A 170 -7.61 -3.96 -14.79
CA ILE A 170 -7.96 -3.00 -15.84
C ILE A 170 -6.90 -2.91 -16.94
N PRO A 171 -7.26 -2.44 -18.15
CA PRO A 171 -6.31 -2.30 -19.29
C PRO A 171 -5.10 -1.42 -18.94
N GLU A 172 -5.28 -0.33 -18.20
CA GLU A 172 -4.23 0.60 -17.84
C GLU A 172 -3.19 -0.06 -16.89
N MET A 173 -3.64 -0.88 -15.93
CA MET A 173 -2.75 -1.69 -15.07
C MET A 173 -1.97 -2.70 -15.93
N ARG A 174 -2.66 -3.44 -16.80
CA ARG A 174 -2.05 -4.46 -17.67
C ARG A 174 -1.04 -3.88 -18.68
N ALA A 175 -1.17 -2.61 -19.02
CA ALA A 175 -0.28 -1.90 -19.93
C ALA A 175 0.99 -1.33 -19.28
N LEU A 176 1.12 -1.39 -17.94
CA LEU A 176 2.28 -0.88 -17.22
C LEU A 176 3.57 -1.54 -17.72
N LYS A 177 4.68 -0.80 -17.68
CA LYS A 177 6.00 -1.28 -18.14
C LYS A 177 7.07 -0.94 -17.12
N ASN A 178 8.10 -1.80 -17.08
CA ASN A 178 9.29 -1.58 -16.28
C ASN A 178 9.00 -1.38 -14.78
N ILE A 179 8.04 -2.12 -14.24
CA ILE A 179 7.74 -2.10 -12.81
C ILE A 179 8.73 -3.01 -12.09
N ASP A 180 9.47 -2.45 -11.12
CA ASP A 180 10.41 -3.23 -10.30
C ASP A 180 9.67 -3.97 -9.17
N VAL A 181 8.74 -3.28 -8.50
CA VAL A 181 7.94 -3.85 -7.42
C VAL A 181 6.48 -3.43 -7.57
N ALA A 182 5.56 -4.36 -7.51
CA ALA A 182 4.13 -4.08 -7.55
C ALA A 182 3.45 -4.53 -6.24
N PHE A 183 2.64 -3.66 -5.67
CA PHE A 183 1.71 -3.95 -4.58
C PHE A 183 0.31 -4.03 -5.19
N VAL A 184 -0.31 -5.23 -5.14
CA VAL A 184 -1.55 -5.51 -5.86
C VAL A 184 -2.63 -5.97 -4.92
N CYS A 185 -3.79 -5.29 -4.96
CA CYS A 185 -4.96 -5.61 -4.16
C CYS A 185 -5.65 -6.89 -4.65
N MET A 186 -6.27 -7.61 -3.74
CA MET A 186 -7.15 -8.75 -4.04
C MET A 186 -8.14 -8.99 -2.89
N ASN A 187 -9.18 -8.17 -2.79
CA ASN A 187 -10.14 -8.17 -1.69
C ASN A 187 -11.58 -8.28 -2.22
N LEU A 188 -12.12 -9.50 -2.24
CA LEU A 188 -13.53 -9.70 -2.60
C LEU A 188 -14.48 -9.21 -1.48
N PRO A 189 -15.66 -8.70 -1.86
CA PRO A 189 -16.21 -8.55 -3.20
C PRO A 189 -15.77 -7.29 -3.94
N TYR A 190 -14.95 -6.44 -3.34
CA TYR A 190 -14.71 -5.05 -3.72
C TYR A 190 -13.77 -4.90 -4.91
N THR A 191 -12.74 -5.75 -5.01
CA THR A 191 -11.73 -5.67 -6.05
C THR A 191 -11.71 -6.94 -6.91
N MET A 192 -10.63 -7.66 -7.02
CA MET A 192 -10.51 -8.89 -7.81
C MET A 192 -10.11 -10.09 -6.94
N PRO A 193 -10.44 -11.32 -7.31
CA PRO A 193 -9.93 -12.51 -6.63
C PRO A 193 -8.46 -12.75 -6.98
N PRO A 194 -7.78 -13.64 -6.21
CA PRO A 194 -6.36 -13.93 -6.40
C PRO A 194 -5.95 -14.42 -7.79
N ASP A 195 -6.79 -15.19 -8.46
CA ASP A 195 -6.55 -15.71 -9.82
C ASP A 195 -6.63 -14.60 -10.88
N GLU A 196 -7.60 -13.69 -10.79
CA GLU A 196 -7.69 -12.52 -11.68
C GLU A 196 -6.52 -11.55 -11.41
N ALA A 197 -6.10 -11.38 -10.15
CA ALA A 197 -4.93 -10.60 -9.79
C ALA A 197 -3.63 -11.19 -10.39
N ALA A 198 -3.45 -12.52 -10.30
CA ALA A 198 -2.32 -13.19 -10.92
C ALA A 198 -2.31 -13.03 -12.45
N ASP A 199 -3.48 -13.13 -13.09
CA ASP A 199 -3.60 -12.94 -14.54
C ASP A 199 -3.26 -11.50 -14.94
N ALA A 200 -3.72 -10.48 -14.20
CA ALA A 200 -3.35 -9.10 -14.43
C ALA A 200 -1.85 -8.86 -14.26
N VAL A 201 -1.24 -9.42 -13.20
CA VAL A 201 0.19 -9.31 -12.90
C VAL A 201 1.05 -9.91 -14.03
N LYS A 202 0.64 -11.06 -14.60
CA LYS A 202 1.33 -11.62 -15.78
C LYS A 202 1.40 -10.66 -16.95
N ALA A 203 0.35 -9.87 -17.18
CA ALA A 203 0.28 -8.98 -18.33
C ALA A 203 1.30 -7.83 -18.27
N PHE A 204 1.54 -7.23 -17.09
CA PHE A 204 2.52 -6.15 -16.95
C PHE A 204 3.88 -6.60 -16.40
N HIS A 205 3.99 -7.82 -15.95
CA HIS A 205 5.19 -8.58 -15.62
C HIS A 205 6.21 -7.80 -14.76
N PRO A 206 5.88 -7.46 -13.51
CA PRO A 206 6.83 -6.81 -12.61
C PRO A 206 7.95 -7.77 -12.19
N LYS A 207 9.09 -7.26 -11.71
CA LYS A 207 10.15 -8.15 -11.18
C LYS A 207 9.71 -8.82 -9.87
N ILE A 208 9.07 -8.04 -9.00
CA ILE A 208 8.59 -8.48 -7.68
C ILE A 208 7.12 -8.08 -7.57
N VAL A 209 6.27 -8.98 -7.04
CA VAL A 209 4.91 -8.64 -6.66
C VAL A 209 4.64 -8.99 -5.20
N ILE A 210 3.91 -8.11 -4.53
CA ILE A 210 3.53 -8.20 -3.12
C ILE A 210 2.03 -8.01 -3.02
N PRO A 211 1.26 -9.05 -2.65
CA PRO A 211 -0.14 -8.89 -2.30
C PRO A 211 -0.31 -7.92 -1.13
N TYR A 212 -1.21 -6.97 -1.26
CA TYR A 212 -1.65 -6.11 -0.17
C TYR A 212 -3.18 -5.93 -0.29
N HIS A 213 -3.84 -5.36 0.71
CA HIS A 213 -5.30 -5.20 0.66
C HIS A 213 -6.02 -6.51 0.25
N TYR A 214 -5.67 -7.62 0.94
CA TYR A 214 -6.09 -8.99 0.54
C TYR A 214 -6.96 -9.70 1.58
N ARG A 215 -7.56 -8.98 2.53
CA ARG A 215 -8.28 -9.58 3.67
C ARG A 215 -9.17 -10.76 3.25
N GLY A 216 -8.89 -11.95 3.81
CA GLY A 216 -9.67 -13.17 3.56
C GLY A 216 -9.39 -13.86 2.24
N SER A 217 -8.50 -13.34 1.39
CA SER A 217 -8.15 -13.98 0.12
C SER A 217 -7.12 -15.11 0.31
N ASP A 218 -7.26 -16.17 -0.47
CA ASP A 218 -6.32 -17.27 -0.50
C ASP A 218 -5.08 -16.93 -1.35
N LEU A 219 -4.02 -16.50 -0.69
CA LEU A 219 -2.78 -16.13 -1.35
C LEU A 219 -2.05 -17.30 -2.03
N ALA A 220 -2.35 -18.57 -1.68
CA ALA A 220 -1.78 -19.73 -2.36
C ALA A 220 -2.27 -19.83 -3.81
N VAL A 221 -3.53 -19.44 -4.07
CA VAL A 221 -4.07 -19.35 -5.44
C VAL A 221 -3.29 -18.29 -6.25
N PHE A 222 -3.00 -17.13 -5.66
CA PHE A 222 -2.21 -16.09 -6.30
C PHE A 222 -0.79 -16.56 -6.63
N GLN A 223 -0.08 -17.15 -5.65
CA GLN A 223 1.27 -17.69 -5.86
C GLN A 223 1.29 -18.75 -6.96
N LYS A 224 0.38 -19.72 -6.89
CA LYS A 224 0.25 -20.79 -7.91
C LYS A 224 0.01 -20.21 -9.31
N GLY A 225 -0.82 -19.16 -9.40
CA GLY A 225 -1.10 -18.47 -10.66
C GLY A 225 0.15 -17.83 -11.30
N LEU A 226 1.20 -17.57 -10.53
CA LEU A 226 2.44 -16.95 -11.01
C LEU A 226 3.63 -17.92 -11.12
N GLU A 227 3.44 -19.21 -10.80
CA GLU A 227 4.48 -20.22 -10.98
C GLU A 227 5.00 -20.25 -12.42
N GLY A 228 6.32 -20.41 -12.58
CA GLY A 228 6.97 -20.49 -13.88
C GLY A 228 7.06 -19.17 -14.67
N THR A 229 6.53 -18.06 -14.15
CA THR A 229 6.58 -16.75 -14.83
C THR A 229 7.90 -16.01 -14.67
N GLY A 230 8.72 -16.36 -13.68
CA GLY A 230 9.92 -15.62 -13.31
C GLY A 230 9.66 -14.38 -12.43
N ILE A 231 8.39 -14.10 -12.08
CA ILE A 231 8.03 -13.02 -11.17
C ILE A 231 8.26 -13.49 -9.72
N GLU A 232 9.02 -12.75 -8.93
CA GLU A 232 9.21 -13.03 -7.51
C GLU A 232 7.94 -12.62 -6.73
N VAL A 233 7.32 -13.58 -6.03
CA VAL A 233 6.16 -13.32 -5.15
C VAL A 233 6.63 -13.24 -3.71
N ARG A 234 6.40 -12.11 -3.04
CA ARG A 234 6.66 -11.94 -1.61
C ARG A 234 5.36 -11.79 -0.85
N LEU A 235 5.11 -12.67 0.11
CA LEU A 235 3.98 -12.56 1.01
C LEU A 235 4.40 -11.85 2.29
N LEU A 236 3.72 -10.75 2.61
CA LEU A 236 3.95 -9.97 3.82
C LEU A 236 2.70 -10.01 4.71
N GLU A 237 2.90 -9.85 6.02
CA GLU A 237 1.79 -9.76 6.96
C GLU A 237 1.23 -8.33 6.98
N TRP A 238 0.04 -8.16 6.43
CA TRP A 238 -0.69 -6.89 6.40
C TRP A 238 -1.77 -6.78 7.48
N TYR A 239 -1.99 -7.85 8.25
CA TYR A 239 -3.04 -7.93 9.26
C TYR A 239 -2.48 -8.47 10.59
N PRO A 240 -1.50 -7.76 11.19
CA PRO A 240 -0.92 -8.21 12.46
C PRO A 240 -2.03 -8.27 13.53
N LYS A 241 -1.98 -9.33 14.35
CA LYS A 241 -2.93 -9.60 15.43
C LYS A 241 -2.72 -8.70 16.63
#